data_da801c34f3f4f671d9cab763bbde7cb9
#
_entry.id   da801c34f3f4f671d9cab763bbde7cb9
#
_cell.length_a   1.000
_cell.length_b   1.000
_cell.length_c   1.000
_cell.angle_alpha   90.00
_cell.angle_beta   90.00
_cell.angle_gamma   90.00
#
_symmetry.space_group_name_H-M   'P 1'
#
loop_
_entity.id
_entity.type
_entity.pdbx_description
1 polymer ?
#
loop_
_entity_poly.entity_id
_entity_poly.type
_entity_poly.pdbx_seq_one_letter_code
_entity_poly.pdbx_strand_id
1 'polypeptide(L)'
;MTEKTYKKKHLTSFQLIILGFAGVILLGTVLLMLPCSTLDKVPTPFHEALFTATSAVCVTGLVLKDTGSYWSMAGQTIILALIQIGGLGVITVAASFSLLSGERISLMKRSTMQDAISAPKVGGIVRLTRFIIKGTFLMEAAGALLLLPVFLPEYGGKGIWMSVFHSISAFCNAGFDILGTADDPFPSLIGYSGNVLVNVVIMLLIIVGGIGFLTWDDIYTNRLNFQRYRMQSKIILITTAGLILFPAIFFFVCDLNDLSAGKRLLAALFQSVTTRTAGFNTINISDMSAASQTVMILLMLVGGSPGSTAGGMKTTTFAVLILNAIATFRSQENAGAFGRRLEYNVIKNAATIAMLYFILFFCGGIAISVYEGFPLLDCLYEAASAVDTVGLTLGLTPRLHVFSQTVLIILMYLGRVGGLTLIYAVFSGGNKGNARLPMEKIIVG
;
A
#
# COMPACT_ATOMS: atom_id res chain seq x y z
N MET A 1 -10.19 53.67 -8.94
CA MET A 1 -10.50 52.32 -9.48
C MET A 1 -9.36 51.40 -9.12
N THR A 2 -9.49 50.62 -8.07
CA THR A 2 -8.47 49.66 -7.62
C THR A 2 -8.71 48.34 -8.37
N GLU A 3 -7.83 48.03 -9.32
CA GLU A 3 -7.78 46.72 -9.97
C GLU A 3 -7.54 45.65 -8.90
N LYS A 4 -8.58 44.86 -8.61
CA LYS A 4 -8.45 43.61 -7.88
C LYS A 4 -7.71 42.62 -8.77
N THR A 5 -6.39 42.55 -8.64
CA THR A 5 -5.59 41.48 -9.23
C THR A 5 -6.04 40.15 -8.60
N TYR A 6 -6.86 39.39 -9.34
CA TYR A 6 -7.19 38.02 -9.00
C TYR A 6 -5.90 37.19 -9.06
N LYS A 7 -5.24 37.02 -7.92
CA LYS A 7 -4.18 36.00 -7.78
C LYS A 7 -4.83 34.64 -8.07
N LYS A 8 -4.56 34.07 -9.25
CA LYS A 8 -4.88 32.67 -9.53
C LYS A 8 -4.27 31.84 -8.40
N LYS A 9 -5.08 31.25 -7.54
CA LYS A 9 -4.64 30.26 -6.53
C LYS A 9 -4.10 29.06 -7.30
N HIS A 10 -2.77 28.95 -7.42
CA HIS A 10 -2.16 27.75 -7.94
C HIS A 10 -2.36 26.61 -6.93
N LEU A 11 -2.85 25.47 -7.42
CA LEU A 11 -2.96 24.26 -6.61
C LEU A 11 -1.57 23.86 -6.10
N THR A 12 -1.48 23.45 -4.85
CA THR A 12 -0.24 22.91 -4.28
C THR A 12 0.04 21.52 -4.86
N SER A 13 1.30 21.06 -4.82
CA SER A 13 1.67 19.70 -5.23
C SER A 13 0.82 18.63 -4.53
N PHE A 14 0.54 18.81 -3.24
CA PHE A 14 -0.27 17.89 -2.43
C PHE A 14 -1.72 17.84 -2.90
N GLN A 15 -2.32 18.99 -3.22
CA GLN A 15 -3.68 19.06 -3.76
C GLN A 15 -3.76 18.40 -5.15
N LEU A 16 -2.72 18.55 -5.99
CA LEU A 16 -2.64 17.87 -7.28
C LEU A 16 -2.57 16.35 -7.14
N ILE A 17 -1.84 15.83 -6.13
CA ILE A 17 -1.78 14.39 -5.86
C ILE A 17 -3.18 13.88 -5.48
N ILE A 18 -3.84 14.52 -4.51
CA ILE A 18 -5.18 14.17 -4.05
C ILE A 18 -6.18 14.14 -5.21
N LEU A 19 -6.28 15.24 -5.95
CA LEU A 19 -7.20 15.35 -7.08
C LEU A 19 -6.85 14.36 -8.20
N GLY A 20 -5.57 14.07 -8.42
CA GLY A 20 -5.12 13.08 -9.37
C GLY A 20 -5.62 11.67 -9.04
N PHE A 21 -5.48 11.24 -7.79
CA PHE A 21 -6.02 9.96 -7.34
C PHE A 21 -7.54 9.90 -7.47
N ALA A 22 -8.26 10.94 -7.03
CA ALA A 22 -9.72 11.02 -7.16
C ALA A 22 -10.16 10.95 -8.62
N GLY A 23 -9.49 11.67 -9.52
CA GLY A 23 -9.78 11.66 -10.96
C GLY A 23 -9.60 10.28 -11.59
N VAL A 24 -8.52 9.56 -11.25
CA VAL A 24 -8.27 8.20 -11.75
C VAL A 24 -9.30 7.21 -11.20
N ILE A 25 -9.69 7.33 -9.92
CA ILE A 25 -10.74 6.50 -9.32
C ILE A 25 -12.07 6.71 -10.04
N LEU A 26 -12.49 7.96 -10.26
CA LEU A 26 -13.74 8.25 -10.96
C LEU A 26 -13.72 7.76 -12.41
N LEU A 27 -12.60 7.93 -13.13
CA LEU A 27 -12.44 7.39 -14.47
C LEU A 27 -12.54 5.85 -14.47
N GLY A 28 -11.85 5.20 -13.54
CA GLY A 28 -11.91 3.75 -13.37
C GLY A 28 -13.32 3.27 -13.04
N THR A 29 -14.05 4.00 -12.19
CA THR A 29 -15.46 3.70 -11.87
C THR A 29 -16.33 3.70 -13.12
N VAL A 30 -16.23 4.76 -13.94
CA VAL A 30 -17.00 4.86 -15.19
C VAL A 30 -16.66 3.71 -16.14
N LEU A 31 -15.38 3.36 -16.29
CA LEU A 31 -14.96 2.26 -17.14
C LEU A 31 -15.46 0.89 -16.65
N LEU A 32 -15.45 0.66 -15.33
CA LEU A 32 -15.93 -0.59 -14.73
C LEU A 32 -17.46 -0.71 -14.72
N MET A 33 -18.21 0.40 -14.83
CA MET A 33 -19.67 0.37 -15.01
C MET A 33 -20.11 -0.09 -16.41
N LEU A 34 -19.19 -0.09 -17.38
CA LEU A 34 -19.54 -0.47 -18.75
C LEU A 34 -19.90 -1.96 -18.84
N PRO A 35 -20.93 -2.35 -19.63
CA PRO A 35 -21.33 -3.74 -19.77
C PRO A 35 -20.23 -4.67 -20.29
N CYS A 36 -19.27 -4.13 -21.05
CA CYS A 36 -18.14 -4.90 -21.56
C CYS A 36 -17.14 -5.32 -20.47
N SER A 37 -17.20 -4.70 -19.28
CA SER A 37 -16.31 -4.99 -18.17
C SER A 37 -16.73 -6.22 -17.36
N THR A 38 -17.95 -6.70 -17.49
CA THR A 38 -18.48 -7.88 -16.79
C THR A 38 -18.63 -9.09 -17.72
N LEU A 39 -18.57 -10.31 -17.17
CA LEU A 39 -18.78 -11.54 -17.93
C LEU A 39 -20.21 -11.64 -18.47
N ASP A 40 -21.20 -11.27 -17.64
CA ASP A 40 -22.63 -11.33 -17.99
C ASP A 40 -23.09 -10.15 -18.86
N LYS A 41 -22.19 -9.21 -19.18
CA LYS A 41 -22.47 -8.00 -19.95
C LYS A 41 -23.57 -7.12 -19.32
N VAL A 42 -23.72 -7.16 -18.01
CA VAL A 42 -24.63 -6.34 -17.22
C VAL A 42 -23.85 -5.16 -16.61
N PRO A 43 -24.37 -3.91 -16.68
CA PRO A 43 -23.71 -2.78 -16.04
C PRO A 43 -23.56 -2.98 -14.53
N THR A 44 -22.35 -2.75 -14.01
CA THR A 44 -22.10 -2.82 -12.57
C THR A 44 -22.69 -1.59 -11.85
N PRO A 45 -23.36 -1.74 -10.70
CA PRO A 45 -23.83 -0.62 -9.90
C PRO A 45 -22.70 0.35 -9.53
N PHE A 46 -23.00 1.65 -9.49
CA PHE A 46 -22.02 2.71 -9.25
C PHE A 46 -21.16 2.47 -7.98
N HIS A 47 -21.81 2.09 -6.87
CA HIS A 47 -21.11 1.90 -5.59
C HIS A 47 -20.12 0.70 -5.63
N GLU A 48 -20.49 -0.41 -6.31
CA GLU A 48 -19.61 -1.58 -6.47
C GLU A 48 -18.42 -1.27 -7.40
N ALA A 49 -18.69 -0.56 -8.51
CA ALA A 49 -17.65 -0.10 -9.42
C ALA A 49 -16.70 0.92 -8.74
N LEU A 50 -17.24 1.85 -7.94
CA LEU A 50 -16.47 2.81 -7.17
C LEU A 50 -15.58 2.12 -6.12
N PHE A 51 -16.12 1.13 -5.42
CA PHE A 51 -15.36 0.36 -4.44
C PHE A 51 -14.18 -0.35 -5.11
N THR A 52 -14.44 -1.08 -6.19
CA THR A 52 -13.41 -1.83 -6.94
C THR A 52 -12.36 -0.88 -7.55
N ALA A 53 -12.79 0.24 -8.16
CA ALA A 53 -11.88 1.25 -8.70
C ALA A 53 -11.02 1.89 -7.60
N THR A 54 -11.60 2.19 -6.42
CA THR A 54 -10.87 2.73 -5.29
C THR A 54 -9.86 1.72 -4.76
N SER A 55 -10.27 0.47 -4.55
CA SER A 55 -9.39 -0.60 -4.11
C SER A 55 -8.24 -0.83 -5.07
N ALA A 56 -8.49 -0.84 -6.39
CA ALA A 56 -7.46 -1.01 -7.42
C ALA A 56 -6.47 0.16 -7.47
N VAL A 57 -6.96 1.41 -7.49
CA VAL A 57 -6.10 2.61 -7.54
C VAL A 57 -5.36 2.85 -6.23
N CYS A 58 -5.99 2.57 -5.09
CA CYS A 58 -5.34 2.64 -3.78
C CYS A 58 -4.45 1.42 -3.51
N VAL A 59 -4.48 0.41 -4.41
CA VAL A 59 -3.66 -0.80 -4.29
C VAL A 59 -3.96 -1.51 -2.98
N THR A 60 -5.24 -1.70 -2.68
CA THR A 60 -5.69 -2.29 -1.42
C THR A 60 -5.95 -3.79 -1.55
N GLY A 61 -6.79 -4.22 -2.52
CA GLY A 61 -7.14 -5.63 -2.70
C GLY A 61 -8.45 -6.06 -2.05
N LEU A 62 -9.15 -5.20 -1.31
CA LEU A 62 -10.50 -5.50 -0.85
C LEU A 62 -11.46 -5.48 -2.04
N VAL A 63 -12.33 -6.48 -2.15
CA VAL A 63 -13.24 -6.66 -3.27
C VAL A 63 -14.65 -7.00 -2.79
N LEU A 64 -15.67 -6.49 -3.51
CA LEU A 64 -17.07 -6.83 -3.28
C LEU A 64 -17.52 -7.98 -4.20
N LYS A 65 -16.94 -8.07 -5.38
CA LYS A 65 -17.16 -9.11 -6.38
C LYS A 65 -15.83 -9.80 -6.67
N ASP A 66 -15.85 -11.10 -6.79
CA ASP A 66 -14.66 -11.86 -7.16
C ASP A 66 -14.11 -11.41 -8.52
N THR A 67 -12.79 -11.21 -8.58
CA THR A 67 -12.19 -10.62 -9.78
C THR A 67 -12.11 -11.62 -10.95
N GLY A 68 -11.98 -12.90 -10.65
CA GLY A 68 -11.87 -13.96 -11.67
C GLY A 68 -13.19 -14.30 -12.32
N SER A 69 -14.27 -14.41 -11.52
CA SER A 69 -15.56 -14.90 -11.96
C SER A 69 -16.57 -13.81 -12.33
N TYR A 70 -16.40 -12.57 -11.89
CA TYR A 70 -17.32 -11.47 -12.20
C TYR A 70 -16.85 -10.59 -13.37
N TRP A 71 -15.56 -10.22 -13.39
CA TRP A 71 -15.03 -9.29 -14.38
C TRP A 71 -14.56 -10.03 -15.65
N SER A 72 -14.97 -9.51 -16.81
CA SER A 72 -14.47 -9.96 -18.10
C SER A 72 -12.98 -9.67 -18.25
N MET A 73 -12.34 -10.22 -19.28
CA MET A 73 -10.93 -9.88 -19.57
C MET A 73 -10.72 -8.37 -19.78
N ALA A 74 -11.71 -7.66 -20.32
CA ALA A 74 -11.67 -6.20 -20.42
C ALA A 74 -11.72 -5.54 -19.04
N GLY A 75 -12.62 -5.98 -18.14
CA GLY A 75 -12.70 -5.50 -16.77
C GLY A 75 -11.43 -5.80 -15.97
N GLN A 76 -10.89 -7.01 -16.08
CA GLN A 76 -9.60 -7.37 -15.45
C GLN A 76 -8.45 -6.52 -15.97
N THR A 77 -8.43 -6.19 -17.27
CA THR A 77 -7.41 -5.30 -17.86
C THR A 77 -7.52 -3.87 -17.31
N ILE A 78 -8.75 -3.37 -17.16
CA ILE A 78 -9.00 -2.06 -16.53
C ILE A 78 -8.52 -2.07 -15.08
N ILE A 79 -8.87 -3.07 -14.29
CA ILE A 79 -8.43 -3.23 -12.90
C ILE A 79 -6.89 -3.26 -12.84
N LEU A 80 -6.23 -4.05 -13.69
CA LEU A 80 -4.77 -4.15 -13.74
C LEU A 80 -4.11 -2.81 -14.10
N ALA A 81 -4.69 -2.06 -15.05
CA ALA A 81 -4.22 -0.72 -15.39
C ALA A 81 -4.36 0.26 -14.22
N LEU A 82 -5.48 0.20 -13.49
CA LEU A 82 -5.70 1.01 -12.28
C LEU A 82 -4.70 0.67 -11.17
N ILE A 83 -4.41 -0.61 -10.95
CA ILE A 83 -3.39 -1.11 -10.03
C ILE A 83 -2.01 -0.55 -10.42
N GLN A 84 -1.65 -0.62 -11.69
CA GLN A 84 -0.36 -0.12 -12.18
C GLN A 84 -0.21 1.39 -12.00
N ILE A 85 -1.26 2.17 -12.34
CA ILE A 85 -1.28 3.63 -12.13
C ILE A 85 -1.22 3.96 -10.63
N GLY A 86 -1.97 3.24 -9.83
CA GLY A 86 -1.99 3.39 -8.38
C GLY A 86 -0.64 3.07 -7.75
N GLY A 87 -0.06 1.90 -8.05
CA GLY A 87 1.20 1.39 -7.50
C GLY A 87 2.40 2.30 -7.80
N LEU A 88 2.57 2.71 -9.04
CA LEU A 88 3.61 3.67 -9.43
C LEU A 88 3.34 5.09 -8.92
N GLY A 89 2.08 5.40 -8.59
CA GLY A 89 1.60 6.73 -8.24
C GLY A 89 1.23 7.56 -9.48
N VAL A 90 0.06 8.18 -9.40
CA VAL A 90 -0.56 8.93 -10.51
C VAL A 90 0.38 9.98 -11.11
N ILE A 91 1.13 10.70 -10.28
CA ILE A 91 2.06 11.75 -10.73
C ILE A 91 3.27 11.15 -11.46
N THR A 92 3.77 9.99 -11.00
CA THR A 92 4.89 9.28 -11.65
C THR A 92 4.49 8.81 -13.03
N VAL A 93 3.27 8.27 -13.16
CA VAL A 93 2.72 7.81 -14.45
C VAL A 93 2.51 9.01 -15.39
N ALA A 94 1.91 10.10 -14.92
CA ALA A 94 1.73 11.32 -15.72
C ALA A 94 3.08 11.90 -16.20
N ALA A 95 4.10 11.90 -15.34
CA ALA A 95 5.45 12.32 -15.70
C ALA A 95 6.10 11.38 -16.72
N SER A 96 5.79 10.08 -16.66
CA SER A 96 6.29 9.09 -17.61
C SER A 96 5.79 9.35 -19.02
N PHE A 97 4.52 9.69 -19.18
CA PHE A 97 3.97 10.11 -20.48
C PHE A 97 4.67 11.36 -21.03
N SER A 98 4.89 12.39 -20.18
CA SER A 98 5.65 13.59 -20.60
C SER A 98 7.10 13.26 -21.02
N LEU A 99 7.75 12.27 -20.34
CA LEU A 99 9.09 11.80 -20.70
C LEU A 99 9.12 11.06 -22.05
N LEU A 100 8.11 10.22 -22.31
CA LEU A 100 7.99 9.48 -23.57
C LEU A 100 7.69 10.41 -24.75
N SER A 101 6.89 11.47 -24.53
CA SER A 101 6.57 12.48 -25.54
C SER A 101 7.73 13.46 -25.83
N GLY A 102 8.87 13.31 -25.13
CA GLY A 102 10.04 14.20 -25.32
C GLY A 102 9.87 15.63 -24.78
N GLU A 103 8.79 15.89 -24.01
CA GLU A 103 8.53 17.21 -23.45
C GLU A 103 9.56 17.58 -22.37
N ARG A 104 9.94 18.88 -22.33
CA ARG A 104 10.76 19.42 -21.25
C ARG A 104 9.93 19.54 -19.98
N ILE A 105 10.31 18.77 -18.94
CA ILE A 105 9.62 18.78 -17.63
C ILE A 105 9.97 20.08 -16.91
N SER A 106 8.96 20.93 -16.65
CA SER A 106 9.10 22.19 -15.91
C SER A 106 9.54 21.95 -14.45
N LEU A 107 10.12 22.98 -13.81
CA LEU A 107 10.53 22.90 -12.40
C LEU A 107 9.36 22.55 -11.47
N MET A 108 8.17 23.08 -11.74
CA MET A 108 6.95 22.78 -10.96
C MET A 108 6.56 21.29 -11.08
N LYS A 109 6.55 20.72 -12.29
CA LYS A 109 6.32 19.28 -12.50
C LYS A 109 7.38 18.44 -11.76
N ARG A 110 8.66 18.85 -11.77
CA ARG A 110 9.74 18.15 -11.05
C ARG A 110 9.55 18.20 -9.54
N SER A 111 9.10 19.33 -8.97
CA SER A 111 8.78 19.44 -7.54
C SER A 111 7.63 18.50 -7.16
N THR A 112 6.56 18.47 -7.97
CA THR A 112 5.43 17.54 -7.70
C THR A 112 5.86 16.07 -7.81
N MET A 113 6.76 15.73 -8.76
CA MET A 113 7.35 14.38 -8.83
C MET A 113 8.19 14.05 -7.61
N GLN A 114 8.99 15.01 -7.11
CA GLN A 114 9.76 14.85 -5.89
C GLN A 114 8.86 14.52 -4.69
N ASP A 115 7.78 15.30 -4.52
CA ASP A 115 6.83 15.11 -3.43
C ASP A 115 6.14 13.75 -3.53
N ALA A 116 5.72 13.35 -4.73
CA ALA A 116 5.05 12.06 -4.98
C ALA A 116 5.93 10.83 -4.68
N ILE A 117 7.23 10.91 -4.99
CA ILE A 117 8.20 9.80 -4.74
C ILE A 117 8.87 9.93 -3.36
N SER A 118 8.59 11.01 -2.63
CA SER A 118 9.27 11.36 -1.37
C SER A 118 10.80 11.45 -1.53
N ALA A 119 11.27 12.00 -2.67
CA ALA A 119 12.68 12.14 -2.95
C ALA A 119 13.28 13.35 -2.20
N PRO A 120 14.54 13.25 -1.68
CA PRO A 120 15.13 14.31 -0.87
C PRO A 120 15.53 15.56 -1.66
N LYS A 121 15.67 15.45 -2.99
CA LYS A 121 16.12 16.54 -3.86
C LYS A 121 15.41 16.53 -5.20
N VAL A 122 15.13 17.72 -5.77
CA VAL A 122 14.55 17.89 -7.13
C VAL A 122 15.56 17.47 -8.21
N GLY A 123 16.87 17.69 -7.95
CA GLY A 123 17.94 17.31 -8.86
C GLY A 123 18.00 15.79 -9.07
N GLY A 124 18.02 15.36 -10.34
CA GLY A 124 18.08 13.93 -10.70
C GLY A 124 16.74 13.19 -10.69
N ILE A 125 15.61 13.83 -10.34
CA ILE A 125 14.30 13.18 -10.24
C ILE A 125 13.88 12.52 -11.57
N VAL A 126 14.17 13.10 -12.70
CA VAL A 126 13.87 12.53 -14.03
C VAL A 126 14.63 11.21 -14.27
N ARG A 127 15.91 11.17 -13.86
CA ARG A 127 16.73 9.95 -13.95
C ARG A 127 16.19 8.86 -13.03
N LEU A 128 15.84 9.24 -11.79
CA LEU A 128 15.24 8.34 -10.81
C LEU A 128 13.92 7.77 -11.31
N THR A 129 13.02 8.60 -11.85
CA THR A 129 11.73 8.15 -12.40
C THR A 129 11.94 7.16 -13.56
N ARG A 130 12.87 7.43 -14.46
CA ARG A 130 13.20 6.48 -15.55
C ARG A 130 13.75 5.16 -15.02
N PHE A 131 14.57 5.20 -13.96
CA PHE A 131 15.08 4.02 -13.28
C PHE A 131 13.94 3.22 -12.64
N ILE A 132 13.01 3.88 -11.94
CA ILE A 132 11.82 3.26 -11.33
C ILE A 132 10.99 2.53 -12.38
N ILE A 133 10.62 3.21 -13.47
CA ILE A 133 9.77 2.64 -14.52
C ILE A 133 10.43 1.39 -15.14
N LYS A 134 11.70 1.50 -15.54
CA LYS A 134 12.42 0.37 -16.13
C LYS A 134 12.56 -0.80 -15.15
N GLY A 135 12.87 -0.51 -13.87
CA GLY A 135 12.98 -1.51 -12.82
C GLY A 135 11.64 -2.21 -12.55
N THR A 136 10.55 -1.46 -12.49
CA THR A 136 9.19 -2.00 -12.30
C THR A 136 8.85 -3.01 -13.40
N PHE A 137 8.87 -2.60 -14.66
CA PHE A 137 8.54 -3.50 -15.76
C PHE A 137 9.47 -4.72 -15.85
N LEU A 138 10.74 -4.55 -15.49
CA LEU A 138 11.69 -5.68 -15.44
C LEU A 138 11.31 -6.69 -14.37
N MET A 139 10.98 -6.22 -13.14
CA MET A 139 10.58 -7.08 -12.04
C MET A 139 9.24 -7.78 -12.30
N GLU A 140 8.27 -7.05 -12.84
CA GLU A 140 6.96 -7.60 -13.22
C GLU A 140 7.10 -8.65 -14.32
N ALA A 141 7.92 -8.40 -15.35
CA ALA A 141 8.18 -9.37 -16.41
C ALA A 141 8.90 -10.62 -15.86
N ALA A 142 9.89 -10.44 -15.00
CA ALA A 142 10.59 -11.56 -14.36
C ALA A 142 9.65 -12.40 -13.49
N GLY A 143 8.79 -11.75 -12.69
CA GLY A 143 7.78 -12.44 -11.88
C GLY A 143 6.79 -13.21 -12.74
N ALA A 144 6.28 -12.61 -13.81
CA ALA A 144 5.38 -13.29 -14.75
C ALA A 144 6.03 -14.52 -15.39
N LEU A 145 7.28 -14.40 -15.82
CA LEU A 145 8.04 -15.51 -16.40
C LEU A 145 8.28 -16.65 -15.39
N LEU A 146 8.51 -16.34 -14.12
CA LEU A 146 8.70 -17.34 -13.06
C LEU A 146 7.38 -18.02 -12.63
N LEU A 147 6.23 -17.37 -12.80
CA LEU A 147 4.90 -17.95 -12.53
C LEU A 147 4.37 -18.81 -13.69
N LEU A 148 4.83 -18.59 -14.92
CA LEU A 148 4.40 -19.32 -16.11
C LEU A 148 4.48 -20.85 -15.99
N PRO A 149 5.58 -21.45 -15.44
CA PRO A 149 5.68 -22.91 -15.31
C PRO A 149 4.59 -23.54 -14.44
N VAL A 150 3.92 -22.76 -13.60
CA VAL A 150 2.83 -23.23 -12.74
C VAL A 150 1.48 -23.01 -13.42
N PHE A 151 1.19 -21.79 -13.85
CA PHE A 151 -0.15 -21.45 -14.36
C PHE A 151 -0.38 -21.91 -15.81
N LEU A 152 0.66 -21.99 -16.66
CA LEU A 152 0.49 -22.40 -18.06
C LEU A 152 0.06 -23.88 -18.23
N PRO A 153 0.63 -24.86 -17.51
CA PRO A 153 0.19 -26.24 -17.59
C PRO A 153 -1.22 -26.46 -17.05
N GLU A 154 -1.61 -25.70 -16.02
CA GLU A 154 -2.90 -25.86 -15.33
C GLU A 154 -4.06 -25.19 -16.07
N TYR A 155 -3.85 -23.96 -16.58
CA TYR A 155 -4.89 -23.14 -17.22
C TYR A 155 -4.72 -22.93 -18.73
N GLY A 156 -3.70 -23.56 -19.33
CA GLY A 156 -3.41 -23.39 -20.77
C GLY A 156 -3.13 -21.93 -21.12
N GLY A 157 -3.65 -21.43 -22.23
CA GLY A 157 -3.42 -20.06 -22.71
C GLY A 157 -3.84 -18.97 -21.71
N LYS A 158 -4.84 -19.21 -20.85
CA LYS A 158 -5.23 -18.29 -19.78
C LYS A 158 -4.13 -18.16 -18.71
N GLY A 159 -3.31 -19.19 -18.52
CA GLY A 159 -2.20 -19.16 -17.56
C GLY A 159 -1.17 -18.07 -17.84
N ILE A 160 -1.01 -17.63 -19.10
CA ILE A 160 -0.14 -16.49 -19.43
C ILE A 160 -0.71 -15.21 -18.83
N TRP A 161 -2.00 -14.96 -19.02
CA TRP A 161 -2.68 -13.79 -18.44
C TRP A 161 -2.64 -13.81 -16.92
N MET A 162 -2.90 -14.98 -16.31
CA MET A 162 -2.83 -15.17 -14.86
C MET A 162 -1.43 -14.86 -14.32
N SER A 163 -0.37 -15.33 -14.99
CA SER A 163 1.02 -15.04 -14.59
C SER A 163 1.34 -13.55 -14.63
N VAL A 164 0.90 -12.84 -15.67
CA VAL A 164 1.10 -11.39 -15.79
C VAL A 164 0.31 -10.64 -14.74
N PHE A 165 -0.99 -10.99 -14.57
CA PHE A 165 -1.88 -10.34 -13.62
C PHE A 165 -1.36 -10.46 -12.18
N HIS A 166 -1.02 -11.69 -11.73
CA HIS A 166 -0.53 -11.91 -10.37
C HIS A 166 0.84 -11.29 -10.14
N SER A 167 1.72 -11.28 -11.15
CA SER A 167 3.02 -10.62 -11.04
C SER A 167 2.88 -9.12 -10.81
N ILE A 168 2.06 -8.43 -11.59
CA ILE A 168 1.81 -6.99 -11.46
C ILE A 168 1.09 -6.70 -10.14
N SER A 169 0.05 -7.46 -9.81
CA SER A 169 -0.71 -7.32 -8.57
C SER A 169 0.19 -7.49 -7.34
N ALA A 170 1.07 -8.49 -7.33
CA ALA A 170 2.00 -8.74 -6.23
C ALA A 170 3.09 -7.67 -6.12
N PHE A 171 3.69 -7.26 -7.24
CA PHE A 171 4.70 -6.21 -7.26
C PHE A 171 4.16 -4.86 -6.82
N CYS A 172 2.94 -4.52 -7.27
CA CYS A 172 2.24 -3.32 -6.84
C CYS A 172 1.69 -3.41 -5.41
N ASN A 173 1.76 -4.56 -4.73
CA ASN A 173 1.16 -4.82 -3.42
C ASN A 173 -0.37 -4.63 -3.45
N ALA A 174 -1.05 -5.13 -4.48
CA ALA A 174 -2.47 -4.86 -4.71
C ALA A 174 -3.42 -5.94 -4.21
N GLY A 175 -2.95 -7.18 -4.06
CA GLY A 175 -3.74 -8.29 -3.51
C GLY A 175 -4.90 -8.80 -4.37
N PHE A 176 -5.05 -8.28 -5.56
CA PHE A 176 -6.05 -8.80 -6.51
C PHE A 176 -5.56 -10.09 -7.14
N ASP A 177 -6.42 -11.09 -7.18
CA ASP A 177 -6.23 -12.35 -7.90
C ASP A 177 -7.37 -12.58 -8.89
N ILE A 178 -7.15 -13.48 -9.85
CA ILE A 178 -8.14 -13.89 -10.84
C ILE A 178 -8.31 -15.42 -10.88
N LEU A 179 -8.09 -16.05 -9.73
CA LEU A 179 -8.22 -17.51 -9.57
C LEU A 179 -9.65 -17.94 -9.26
N GLY A 180 -10.51 -17.00 -8.85
CA GLY A 180 -11.89 -17.28 -8.49
C GLY A 180 -12.72 -17.84 -9.63
N THR A 181 -13.59 -18.77 -9.27
CA THR A 181 -14.57 -19.41 -10.15
C THR A 181 -15.99 -19.19 -9.60
N ALA A 182 -17.00 -19.57 -10.35
CA ALA A 182 -18.39 -19.47 -9.90
C ALA A 182 -18.66 -20.39 -8.67
N ASP A 183 -17.96 -21.53 -8.61
CA ASP A 183 -18.11 -22.52 -7.54
C ASP A 183 -17.26 -22.20 -6.30
N ASP A 184 -16.13 -21.51 -6.49
CA ASP A 184 -15.20 -21.11 -5.42
C ASP A 184 -14.82 -19.64 -5.62
N PRO A 185 -15.65 -18.70 -5.14
CA PRO A 185 -15.34 -17.28 -5.21
C PRO A 185 -14.32 -16.88 -4.10
N PHE A 186 -13.43 -15.96 -4.42
CA PHE A 186 -12.41 -15.41 -3.52
C PHE A 186 -11.38 -16.42 -2.97
N PRO A 187 -10.84 -17.36 -3.80
CA PRO A 187 -9.92 -18.39 -3.32
C PRO A 187 -8.54 -17.85 -2.94
N SER A 188 -8.17 -16.68 -3.45
CA SER A 188 -6.82 -16.13 -3.36
C SER A 188 -5.76 -17.19 -3.78
N LEU A 189 -4.66 -17.33 -3.06
CA LEU A 189 -3.61 -18.33 -3.35
C LEU A 189 -3.71 -19.59 -2.46
N ILE A 190 -4.87 -19.87 -1.84
CA ILE A 190 -5.04 -21.01 -0.92
C ILE A 190 -4.73 -22.33 -1.61
N GLY A 191 -5.18 -22.51 -2.87
CA GLY A 191 -4.88 -23.69 -3.67
C GLY A 191 -3.37 -23.92 -3.92
N TYR A 192 -2.55 -22.86 -3.81
CA TYR A 192 -1.10 -22.89 -4.02
C TYR A 192 -0.30 -22.85 -2.70
N SER A 193 -0.93 -23.06 -1.54
CA SER A 193 -0.27 -23.02 -0.22
C SER A 193 0.96 -23.92 -0.11
N GLY A 194 0.99 -25.05 -0.81
CA GLY A 194 2.13 -25.96 -0.86
C GLY A 194 3.11 -25.73 -2.01
N ASN A 195 2.82 -24.82 -2.94
CA ASN A 195 3.67 -24.57 -4.10
C ASN A 195 4.77 -23.57 -3.75
N VAL A 196 5.99 -24.06 -3.54
CA VAL A 196 7.15 -23.23 -3.13
C VAL A 196 7.45 -22.13 -4.15
N LEU A 197 7.36 -22.42 -5.45
CA LEU A 197 7.69 -21.44 -6.49
C LEU A 197 6.72 -20.24 -6.47
N VAL A 198 5.40 -20.49 -6.44
CA VAL A 198 4.39 -19.43 -6.38
C VAL A 198 4.58 -18.60 -5.12
N ASN A 199 4.69 -19.24 -3.95
CA ASN A 199 4.84 -18.54 -2.68
C ASN A 199 6.10 -17.66 -2.66
N VAL A 200 7.25 -18.20 -3.06
CA VAL A 200 8.53 -17.45 -3.04
C VAL A 200 8.50 -16.29 -4.03
N VAL A 201 8.01 -16.51 -5.26
CA VAL A 201 7.95 -15.45 -6.28
C VAL A 201 7.04 -14.32 -5.83
N ILE A 202 5.83 -14.63 -5.35
CA ILE A 202 4.88 -13.61 -4.86
C ILE A 202 5.47 -12.86 -3.65
N MET A 203 6.03 -13.56 -2.65
CA MET A 203 6.67 -12.91 -1.49
C MET A 203 7.81 -11.98 -1.92
N LEU A 204 8.66 -12.39 -2.86
CA LEU A 204 9.75 -11.55 -3.35
C LEU A 204 9.25 -10.31 -4.07
N LEU A 205 8.22 -10.44 -4.92
CA LEU A 205 7.61 -9.31 -5.62
C LEU A 205 7.04 -8.30 -4.61
N ILE A 206 6.32 -8.77 -3.59
CA ILE A 206 5.77 -7.95 -2.51
C ILE A 206 6.87 -7.19 -1.77
N ILE A 207 7.92 -7.90 -1.34
CA ILE A 207 9.03 -7.30 -0.60
C ILE A 207 9.74 -6.26 -1.46
N VAL A 208 10.07 -6.59 -2.71
CA VAL A 208 10.79 -5.70 -3.63
C VAL A 208 9.94 -4.46 -3.95
N GLY A 209 8.64 -4.60 -4.22
CA GLY A 209 7.71 -3.49 -4.39
C GLY A 209 7.61 -2.60 -3.15
N GLY A 210 7.61 -3.21 -1.96
CA GLY A 210 7.38 -2.52 -0.67
C GLY A 210 8.60 -1.86 -0.03
N ILE A 211 9.84 -2.16 -0.42
CA ILE A 211 11.05 -1.57 0.22
C ILE A 211 11.39 -0.14 -0.22
N GLY A 212 10.74 0.36 -1.27
CA GLY A 212 10.89 1.73 -1.74
C GLY A 212 11.99 1.93 -2.80
N PHE A 213 11.67 2.80 -3.76
CA PHE A 213 12.50 3.04 -4.95
C PHE A 213 13.86 3.70 -4.63
N LEU A 214 13.94 4.49 -3.55
CA LEU A 214 15.21 5.07 -3.09
C LEU A 214 16.14 4.00 -2.50
N THR A 215 15.58 2.95 -1.89
CA THR A 215 16.35 1.80 -1.41
C THR A 215 16.88 0.99 -2.58
N TRP A 216 16.09 0.85 -3.67
CA TRP A 216 16.58 0.25 -4.91
C TRP A 216 17.77 1.00 -5.51
N ASP A 217 17.69 2.35 -5.54
CA ASP A 217 18.79 3.19 -6.01
C ASP A 217 20.08 2.98 -5.19
N ASP A 218 19.94 2.87 -3.85
CA ASP A 218 21.08 2.57 -2.98
C ASP A 218 21.65 1.17 -3.22
N ILE A 219 20.79 0.14 -3.37
CA ILE A 219 21.23 -1.24 -3.66
C ILE A 219 21.93 -1.28 -5.02
N TYR A 220 21.35 -0.66 -6.05
CA TYR A 220 21.93 -0.63 -7.39
C TYR A 220 23.27 0.09 -7.43
N THR A 221 23.38 1.24 -6.73
CA THR A 221 24.58 2.08 -6.75
C THR A 221 25.71 1.51 -5.88
N ASN A 222 25.37 1.04 -4.67
CA ASN A 222 26.35 0.61 -3.67
C ASN A 222 26.48 -0.91 -3.58
N ARG A 223 25.70 -1.67 -4.37
CA ARG A 223 25.67 -3.14 -4.38
C ARG A 223 25.50 -3.69 -2.95
N LEU A 224 26.30 -4.66 -2.54
CA LEU A 224 26.24 -5.29 -1.21
C LEU A 224 26.97 -4.50 -0.11
N ASN A 225 27.50 -3.32 -0.40
CA ASN A 225 28.20 -2.53 0.62
C ASN A 225 27.20 -1.75 1.51
N PHE A 226 26.65 -2.46 2.50
CA PHE A 226 25.66 -1.91 3.44
C PHE A 226 26.14 -0.66 4.18
N GLN A 227 27.45 -0.52 4.43
CA GLN A 227 27.99 0.64 5.14
C GLN A 227 27.77 1.95 4.37
N ARG A 228 27.78 1.90 3.02
CA ARG A 228 27.60 3.07 2.13
C ARG A 228 26.15 3.45 1.92
N TYR A 229 25.19 2.62 2.36
CA TYR A 229 23.75 2.95 2.20
C TYR A 229 23.38 4.17 3.03
N ARG A 230 22.40 4.91 2.53
CA ARG A 230 21.76 6.02 3.30
C ARG A 230 21.16 5.44 4.58
N MET A 231 21.14 6.26 5.65
CA MET A 231 20.53 5.88 6.93
C MET A 231 19.10 5.36 6.76
N GLN A 232 18.30 6.03 5.93
CA GLN A 232 16.92 5.63 5.61
C GLN A 232 16.85 4.22 5.04
N SER A 233 17.68 3.87 4.07
CA SER A 233 17.70 2.53 3.44
C SER A 233 18.12 1.45 4.45
N LYS A 234 19.07 1.75 5.34
CA LYS A 234 19.46 0.83 6.43
C LYS A 234 18.32 0.58 7.39
N ILE A 235 17.62 1.63 7.82
CA ILE A 235 16.44 1.54 8.69
C ILE A 235 15.35 0.70 8.00
N ILE A 236 15.05 0.99 6.74
CA ILE A 236 14.03 0.26 5.97
C ILE A 236 14.36 -1.24 5.92
N LEU A 237 15.57 -1.62 5.55
CA LEU A 237 15.94 -3.02 5.39
C LEU A 237 15.89 -3.78 6.72
N ILE A 238 16.42 -3.20 7.80
CA ILE A 238 16.40 -3.83 9.13
C ILE A 238 14.98 -3.94 9.67
N THR A 239 14.19 -2.86 9.59
CA THR A 239 12.81 -2.87 10.06
C THR A 239 11.97 -3.85 9.24
N THR A 240 12.16 -3.90 7.91
CA THR A 240 11.48 -4.87 7.04
C THR A 240 11.82 -6.31 7.42
N ALA A 241 13.10 -6.61 7.63
CA ALA A 241 13.52 -7.96 8.05
C ALA A 241 12.92 -8.33 9.43
N GLY A 242 12.91 -7.40 10.39
CA GLY A 242 12.31 -7.61 11.69
C GLY A 242 10.81 -7.87 11.63
N LEU A 243 10.08 -7.05 10.85
CA LEU A 243 8.64 -7.18 10.65
C LEU A 243 8.22 -8.44 9.84
N ILE A 244 9.16 -9.08 9.14
CA ILE A 244 8.91 -10.37 8.47
C ILE A 244 9.28 -11.53 9.39
N LEU A 245 10.48 -11.53 9.95
CA LEU A 245 10.99 -12.70 10.67
C LEU A 245 10.29 -12.91 12.01
N PHE A 246 10.06 -11.84 12.77
CA PHE A 246 9.46 -11.95 14.10
C PHE A 246 8.03 -12.49 14.07
N PRO A 247 7.11 -11.95 13.24
CA PRO A 247 5.77 -12.50 13.12
C PRO A 247 5.74 -13.87 12.45
N ALA A 248 6.63 -14.18 11.52
CA ALA A 248 6.72 -15.51 10.93
C ALA A 248 7.03 -16.57 11.98
N ILE A 249 7.94 -16.28 12.92
CA ILE A 249 8.23 -17.18 14.05
C ILE A 249 6.98 -17.31 14.93
N PHE A 250 6.28 -16.21 15.23
CA PHE A 250 5.07 -16.22 16.03
C PHE A 250 3.98 -17.09 15.37
N PHE A 251 3.65 -16.88 14.10
CA PHE A 251 2.66 -17.69 13.38
C PHE A 251 3.06 -19.16 13.28
N PHE A 252 4.36 -19.43 13.08
CA PHE A 252 4.89 -20.79 13.05
C PHE A 252 4.73 -21.52 14.39
N VAL A 253 4.89 -20.83 15.52
CA VAL A 253 4.84 -21.47 16.86
C VAL A 253 3.41 -21.53 17.40
N CYS A 254 2.64 -20.45 17.25
CA CYS A 254 1.33 -20.30 17.92
C CYS A 254 0.15 -20.83 17.10
N ASP A 255 0.28 -20.82 15.77
CA ASP A 255 -0.78 -21.24 14.85
C ASP A 255 -0.24 -22.27 13.83
N LEU A 256 -1.08 -22.70 12.92
CA LEU A 256 -0.71 -23.55 11.77
C LEU A 256 -0.15 -24.95 12.17
N ASN A 257 -0.49 -25.43 13.37
CA ASN A 257 -0.02 -26.73 13.89
C ASN A 257 -0.52 -27.93 13.07
N ASP A 258 -1.65 -27.76 12.38
CA ASP A 258 -2.28 -28.80 11.55
C ASP A 258 -1.57 -29.01 10.20
N LEU A 259 -0.65 -28.11 9.85
CA LEU A 259 0.09 -28.20 8.60
C LEU A 259 1.41 -28.97 8.79
N SER A 260 1.84 -29.68 7.72
CA SER A 260 3.18 -30.27 7.71
C SER A 260 4.27 -29.20 7.85
N ALA A 261 5.41 -29.53 8.46
CA ALA A 261 6.45 -28.56 8.82
C ALA A 261 6.89 -27.66 7.66
N GLY A 262 7.01 -28.18 6.43
CA GLY A 262 7.36 -27.40 5.24
C GLY A 262 6.27 -26.42 4.81
N LYS A 263 5.00 -26.87 4.76
CA LYS A 263 3.85 -26.01 4.45
C LYS A 263 3.65 -24.95 5.54
N ARG A 264 3.81 -25.33 6.81
CA ARG A 264 3.70 -24.47 7.97
C ARG A 264 4.71 -23.31 7.90
N LEU A 265 5.98 -23.61 7.60
CA LEU A 265 7.02 -22.59 7.43
C LEU A 265 6.67 -21.62 6.29
N LEU A 266 6.24 -22.18 5.15
CA LEU A 266 5.89 -21.39 3.98
C LEU A 266 4.70 -20.49 4.24
N ALA A 267 3.63 -21.01 4.85
CA ALA A 267 2.45 -20.26 5.23
C ALA A 267 2.74 -19.17 6.27
N ALA A 268 3.55 -19.48 7.30
CA ALA A 268 3.94 -18.50 8.31
C ALA A 268 4.75 -17.33 7.73
N LEU A 269 5.70 -17.63 6.84
CA LEU A 269 6.46 -16.59 6.12
C LEU A 269 5.54 -15.78 5.20
N PHE A 270 4.68 -16.46 4.44
CA PHE A 270 3.76 -15.78 3.53
C PHE A 270 2.81 -14.85 4.29
N GLN A 271 2.23 -15.33 5.38
CA GLN A 271 1.31 -14.55 6.21
C GLN A 271 1.98 -13.32 6.84
N SER A 272 3.24 -13.44 7.24
CA SER A 272 4.02 -12.30 7.73
C SER A 272 4.35 -11.28 6.63
N VAL A 273 4.62 -11.74 5.40
CA VAL A 273 4.91 -10.84 4.27
C VAL A 273 3.65 -10.15 3.78
N THR A 274 2.53 -10.88 3.68
CA THR A 274 1.29 -10.36 3.08
C THR A 274 0.64 -9.27 3.93
N THR A 275 0.75 -9.32 5.26
CA THR A 275 0.25 -8.26 6.17
C THR A 275 0.91 -6.91 5.92
N ARG A 276 2.02 -6.86 5.19
CA ARG A 276 2.70 -5.63 4.80
C ARG A 276 2.16 -5.08 3.46
N THR A 277 0.87 -4.82 3.44
CA THR A 277 0.11 -4.21 2.33
C THR A 277 0.07 -5.04 1.04
N ALA A 278 -0.03 -6.37 1.12
CA ALA A 278 -0.02 -7.20 -0.07
C ALA A 278 -1.37 -7.83 -0.43
N GLY A 279 -2.14 -8.28 0.56
CA GLY A 279 -3.54 -8.69 0.40
C GLY A 279 -3.77 -10.13 -0.06
N PHE A 280 -2.74 -10.85 -0.48
CA PHE A 280 -2.88 -12.28 -0.84
C PHE A 280 -2.90 -13.15 0.42
N ASN A 281 -3.64 -14.26 0.39
CA ASN A 281 -3.60 -15.27 1.43
C ASN A 281 -3.42 -16.68 0.85
N THR A 282 -2.66 -17.50 1.55
CA THR A 282 -2.39 -18.91 1.23
C THR A 282 -3.05 -19.86 2.22
N ILE A 283 -3.71 -19.31 3.21
CA ILE A 283 -4.48 -20.00 4.25
C ILE A 283 -5.79 -19.26 4.49
N ASN A 284 -6.78 -19.92 5.01
CA ASN A 284 -7.99 -19.25 5.45
C ASN A 284 -7.72 -18.49 6.75
N ILE A 285 -7.79 -17.16 6.69
CA ILE A 285 -7.45 -16.28 7.82
C ILE A 285 -8.47 -16.40 8.95
N SER A 286 -9.73 -16.73 8.62
CA SER A 286 -10.79 -16.88 9.61
C SER A 286 -10.56 -18.08 10.54
N ASP A 287 -9.74 -19.06 10.13
CA ASP A 287 -9.40 -20.23 10.92
C ASP A 287 -8.24 -19.96 11.91
N MET A 288 -7.56 -18.80 11.77
CA MET A 288 -6.49 -18.41 12.67
C MET A 288 -7.03 -17.96 14.03
N SER A 289 -6.23 -18.14 15.08
CA SER A 289 -6.59 -17.71 16.44
C SER A 289 -6.81 -16.19 16.53
N ALA A 290 -7.67 -15.75 17.44
CA ALA A 290 -7.91 -14.33 17.70
C ALA A 290 -6.61 -13.57 18.06
N ALA A 291 -5.64 -14.25 18.71
CA ALA A 291 -4.32 -13.70 18.99
C ALA A 291 -3.54 -13.41 17.69
N SER A 292 -3.54 -14.36 16.75
CA SER A 292 -2.88 -14.19 15.45
C SER A 292 -3.56 -13.12 14.59
N GLN A 293 -4.88 -13.07 14.58
CA GLN A 293 -5.63 -12.00 13.91
C GLN A 293 -5.30 -10.62 14.51
N THR A 294 -5.16 -10.52 15.84
CA THR A 294 -4.74 -9.27 16.51
C THR A 294 -3.31 -8.87 16.13
N VAL A 295 -2.38 -9.83 16.11
CA VAL A 295 -1.00 -9.58 15.63
C VAL A 295 -1.00 -9.13 14.19
N MET A 296 -1.85 -9.72 13.34
CA MET A 296 -2.00 -9.27 11.95
C MET A 296 -2.52 -7.84 11.84
N ILE A 297 -3.50 -7.43 12.66
CA ILE A 297 -3.96 -6.03 12.74
C ILE A 297 -2.79 -5.11 13.05
N LEU A 298 -1.98 -5.42 14.06
CA LEU A 298 -0.81 -4.61 14.44
C LEU A 298 0.23 -4.53 13.31
N LEU A 299 0.44 -5.62 12.57
CA LEU A 299 1.34 -5.65 11.42
C LEU A 299 0.78 -4.85 10.24
N MET A 300 -0.52 -4.96 9.99
CA MET A 300 -1.19 -4.19 8.93
C MET A 300 -1.07 -2.69 9.16
N LEU A 301 -1.10 -2.21 10.41
CA LEU A 301 -0.90 -0.81 10.76
C LEU A 301 0.55 -0.32 10.51
N VAL A 302 1.47 -1.19 10.07
CA VAL A 302 2.83 -0.82 9.66
C VAL A 302 3.02 -1.20 8.19
N GLY A 303 2.63 -0.32 7.31
CA GLY A 303 2.67 -0.52 5.86
C GLY A 303 4.08 -0.56 5.26
N GLY A 304 4.16 -0.25 3.96
CA GLY A 304 5.43 -0.26 3.24
C GLY A 304 6.33 0.93 3.49
N SER A 305 7.43 1.01 2.75
CA SER A 305 8.42 2.07 2.90
C SER A 305 8.05 3.34 2.10
N PRO A 306 8.60 4.51 2.45
CA PRO A 306 8.39 5.71 1.66
C PRO A 306 8.88 5.54 0.21
N GLY A 307 8.10 6.04 -0.76
CA GLY A 307 8.41 5.91 -2.17
C GLY A 307 8.43 4.45 -2.63
N SER A 308 7.47 3.64 -2.20
CA SER A 308 7.20 2.27 -2.64
C SER A 308 5.83 2.18 -3.31
N THR A 309 5.50 1.01 -3.82
CA THR A 309 4.16 0.70 -4.34
C THR A 309 3.11 0.60 -3.23
N ALA A 310 3.51 0.26 -2.02
CA ALA A 310 2.67 0.07 -0.84
C ALA A 310 2.08 1.39 -0.29
N GLY A 311 0.86 1.33 0.28
CA GLY A 311 0.20 2.44 0.96
C GLY A 311 0.47 2.49 2.47
N GLY A 312 -0.47 3.00 3.23
CA GLY A 312 -0.49 2.97 4.70
C GLY A 312 0.58 3.79 5.42
N MET A 313 0.64 3.62 6.74
CA MET A 313 1.68 4.22 7.57
C MET A 313 3.05 3.61 7.26
N LYS A 314 4.05 4.45 7.01
CA LYS A 314 5.33 3.98 6.49
C LYS A 314 6.19 3.29 7.55
N THR A 315 6.93 2.23 7.13
CA THR A 315 7.91 1.54 7.99
C THR A 315 8.88 2.49 8.68
N THR A 316 9.26 3.59 8.01
CA THR A 316 10.14 4.61 8.62
C THR A 316 9.45 5.38 9.72
N THR A 317 8.13 5.61 9.65
CA THR A 317 7.36 6.25 10.73
C THR A 317 7.42 5.40 12.00
N PHE A 318 7.15 4.11 11.88
CA PHE A 318 7.26 3.15 12.97
C PHE A 318 8.68 3.08 13.55
N ALA A 319 9.69 2.95 12.68
CA ALA A 319 11.09 2.88 13.09
C ALA A 319 11.55 4.16 13.84
N VAL A 320 11.14 5.35 13.36
CA VAL A 320 11.47 6.63 14.02
C VAL A 320 10.88 6.69 15.41
N LEU A 321 9.63 6.25 15.60
CA LEU A 321 8.99 6.21 16.92
C LEU A 321 9.69 5.25 17.88
N ILE A 322 10.07 4.05 17.41
CA ILE A 322 10.86 3.10 18.22
C ILE A 322 12.22 3.69 18.59
N LEU A 323 12.94 4.27 17.64
CA LEU A 323 14.25 4.89 17.91
C LEU A 323 14.14 6.05 18.91
N ASN A 324 13.07 6.84 18.83
CA ASN A 324 12.79 7.90 19.81
C ASN A 324 12.48 7.32 21.19
N ALA A 325 11.64 6.27 21.28
CA ALA A 325 11.35 5.62 22.55
C ALA A 325 12.63 5.03 23.21
N ILE A 326 13.47 4.35 22.43
CA ILE A 326 14.76 3.81 22.92
C ILE A 326 15.68 4.93 23.41
N ALA A 327 15.76 6.06 22.68
CA ALA A 327 16.57 7.21 23.11
C ALA A 327 16.06 7.81 24.43
N THR A 328 14.74 7.93 24.59
CA THR A 328 14.09 8.41 25.81
C THR A 328 14.38 7.47 26.98
N PHE A 329 14.20 6.14 26.81
CA PHE A 329 14.52 5.17 27.87
C PHE A 329 16.01 5.16 28.27
N ARG A 330 16.89 5.50 27.33
CA ARG A 330 18.34 5.64 27.59
C ARG A 330 18.74 7.03 28.07
N SER A 331 17.78 7.92 28.32
CA SER A 331 18.02 9.34 28.70
C SER A 331 18.95 10.06 27.72
N GLN A 332 18.90 9.72 26.43
CA GLN A 332 19.67 10.37 25.38
C GLN A 332 18.91 11.59 24.89
N GLU A 333 19.60 12.69 24.70
CA GLU A 333 19.03 13.96 24.24
C GLU A 333 18.48 13.86 22.77
N ASN A 334 19.10 13.03 21.96
CA ASN A 334 18.76 12.91 20.55
C ASN A 334 18.54 11.44 20.13
N ALA A 335 17.42 11.17 19.48
CA ALA A 335 17.21 9.90 18.82
C ALA A 335 18.08 9.78 17.56
N GLY A 336 18.66 8.61 17.33
CA GLY A 336 19.53 8.40 16.17
C GLY A 336 19.80 6.93 15.88
N ALA A 337 20.38 6.67 14.71
CA ALA A 337 20.85 5.35 14.30
C ALA A 337 22.07 5.46 13.39
N PHE A 338 22.94 4.46 13.38
CA PHE A 338 24.12 4.37 12.51
C PHE A 338 25.05 5.61 12.58
N GLY A 339 25.22 6.18 13.78
CA GLY A 339 26.06 7.35 14.03
C GLY A 339 25.49 8.67 13.50
N ARG A 340 24.18 8.73 13.20
CA ARG A 340 23.50 9.95 12.76
C ARG A 340 22.26 10.20 13.61
N ARG A 341 22.02 11.49 13.93
CA ARG A 341 20.83 11.93 14.68
C ARG A 341 19.63 12.15 13.75
N LEU A 342 18.43 11.95 14.28
CA LEU A 342 17.17 12.33 13.65
C LEU A 342 16.85 13.80 13.95
N GLU A 343 16.26 14.48 12.97
CA GLU A 343 15.72 15.83 13.19
C GLU A 343 14.46 15.78 14.06
N TYR A 344 14.29 16.72 14.96
CA TYR A 344 13.11 16.81 15.82
C TYR A 344 11.79 16.87 15.02
N ASN A 345 11.75 17.59 13.90
CA ASN A 345 10.58 17.67 13.04
C ASN A 345 10.16 16.31 12.46
N VAL A 346 11.12 15.41 12.19
CA VAL A 346 10.84 14.06 11.70
C VAL A 346 10.11 13.26 12.77
N ILE A 347 10.52 13.35 14.03
CA ILE A 347 9.89 12.67 15.17
C ILE A 347 8.47 13.20 15.38
N LYS A 348 8.31 14.54 15.38
CA LYS A 348 6.99 15.20 15.52
C LYS A 348 6.02 14.76 14.40
N ASN A 349 6.48 14.76 13.15
CA ASN A 349 5.68 14.32 12.02
C ASN A 349 5.32 12.83 12.14
N ALA A 350 6.25 11.98 12.55
CA ALA A 350 6.01 10.56 12.74
C ALA A 350 4.92 10.31 13.80
N ALA A 351 4.98 11.01 14.94
CA ALA A 351 3.96 10.91 15.98
C ALA A 351 2.58 11.39 15.49
N THR A 352 2.53 12.50 14.76
CA THR A 352 1.28 13.04 14.20
C THR A 352 0.65 12.06 13.19
N ILE A 353 1.46 11.45 12.33
CA ILE A 353 0.98 10.45 11.35
C ILE A 353 0.45 9.22 12.08
N ALA A 354 1.19 8.67 13.04
CA ALA A 354 0.76 7.51 13.79
C ALA A 354 -0.58 7.78 14.49
N MET A 355 -0.72 8.93 15.16
CA MET A 355 -1.97 9.32 15.81
C MET A 355 -3.14 9.42 14.81
N LEU A 356 -2.91 10.01 13.63
CA LEU A 356 -3.93 10.10 12.58
C LEU A 356 -4.40 8.72 12.12
N TYR A 357 -3.46 7.79 11.83
CA TYR A 357 -3.81 6.45 11.41
C TYR A 357 -4.55 5.67 12.50
N PHE A 358 -4.14 5.81 13.77
CA PHE A 358 -4.87 5.21 14.90
C PHE A 358 -6.30 5.73 15.01
N ILE A 359 -6.51 7.04 14.88
CA ILE A 359 -7.87 7.63 14.91
C ILE A 359 -8.71 7.09 13.75
N LEU A 360 -8.20 7.07 12.53
CA LEU A 360 -8.91 6.56 11.35
C LEU A 360 -9.28 5.08 11.52
N PHE A 361 -8.32 4.28 11.97
CA PHE A 361 -8.50 2.85 12.22
C PHE A 361 -9.62 2.58 13.24
N PHE A 362 -9.54 3.19 14.45
CA PHE A 362 -10.54 2.96 15.49
C PHE A 362 -11.89 3.53 15.14
N CYS A 363 -11.95 4.77 14.63
CA CYS A 363 -13.23 5.39 14.24
C CYS A 363 -13.91 4.60 13.11
N GLY A 364 -13.13 4.14 12.12
CA GLY A 364 -13.66 3.31 11.04
C GLY A 364 -14.21 1.98 11.52
N GLY A 365 -13.42 1.24 12.31
CA GLY A 365 -13.83 -0.06 12.84
C GLY A 365 -15.05 0.03 13.77
N ILE A 366 -15.10 1.04 14.65
CA ILE A 366 -16.25 1.27 15.53
C ILE A 366 -17.49 1.64 14.70
N ALA A 367 -17.37 2.54 13.71
CA ALA A 367 -18.48 2.93 12.87
C ALA A 367 -19.10 1.74 12.12
N ILE A 368 -18.25 0.85 11.57
CA ILE A 368 -18.69 -0.39 10.92
C ILE A 368 -19.36 -1.31 11.93
N SER A 369 -18.75 -1.56 13.10
CA SER A 369 -19.30 -2.46 14.11
C SER A 369 -20.67 -2.00 14.64
N VAL A 370 -20.83 -0.69 14.90
CA VAL A 370 -22.12 -0.11 15.37
C VAL A 370 -23.20 -0.23 14.31
N TYR A 371 -22.85 -0.03 13.04
CA TYR A 371 -23.84 -0.03 11.95
C TYR A 371 -24.25 -1.45 11.54
N GLU A 372 -23.27 -2.36 11.43
CA GLU A 372 -23.48 -3.73 10.95
C GLU A 372 -23.85 -4.73 12.06
N GLY A 373 -23.49 -4.44 13.32
CA GLY A 373 -23.69 -5.36 14.44
C GLY A 373 -22.69 -6.52 14.48
N PHE A 374 -21.62 -6.50 13.69
CA PHE A 374 -20.55 -7.51 13.72
C PHE A 374 -19.60 -7.33 14.91
N PRO A 375 -18.87 -8.39 15.31
CA PRO A 375 -17.86 -8.31 16.36
C PRO A 375 -16.83 -7.22 16.07
N LEU A 376 -16.47 -6.44 17.10
CA LEU A 376 -15.57 -5.30 16.94
C LEU A 376 -14.20 -5.72 16.37
N LEU A 377 -13.65 -6.87 16.77
CA LEU A 377 -12.36 -7.35 16.27
C LEU A 377 -12.38 -7.54 14.75
N ASP A 378 -13.44 -8.10 14.20
CA ASP A 378 -13.59 -8.36 12.78
C ASP A 378 -13.70 -7.04 12.01
N CYS A 379 -14.48 -6.07 12.54
CA CYS A 379 -14.61 -4.74 11.96
C CYS A 379 -13.30 -3.94 12.04
N LEU A 380 -12.53 -4.09 13.11
CA LEU A 380 -11.19 -3.51 13.23
C LEU A 380 -10.22 -4.15 12.23
N TYR A 381 -10.34 -5.44 11.95
CA TYR A 381 -9.52 -6.12 10.96
C TYR A 381 -9.74 -5.51 9.55
N GLU A 382 -11.01 -5.35 9.13
CA GLU A 382 -11.36 -4.70 7.86
C GLU A 382 -10.90 -3.24 7.82
N ALA A 383 -11.08 -2.49 8.90
CA ALA A 383 -10.65 -1.09 8.99
C ALA A 383 -9.12 -0.96 8.92
N ALA A 384 -8.35 -1.83 9.59
CA ALA A 384 -6.89 -1.86 9.50
C ALA A 384 -6.44 -2.17 8.07
N SER A 385 -7.06 -3.19 7.45
CA SER A 385 -6.81 -3.57 6.07
C SER A 385 -7.09 -2.43 5.08
N ALA A 386 -8.17 -1.68 5.30
CA ALA A 386 -8.53 -0.56 4.43
C ALA A 386 -7.63 0.65 4.62
N VAL A 387 -7.37 1.09 5.88
CA VAL A 387 -6.61 2.33 6.15
C VAL A 387 -5.14 2.20 5.78
N ASP A 388 -4.56 1.01 5.92
CA ASP A 388 -3.19 0.73 5.52
C ASP A 388 -3.08 0.05 4.14
N THR A 389 -4.22 -0.03 3.42
CA THR A 389 -4.30 -0.54 2.04
C THR A 389 -3.68 -1.93 1.90
N VAL A 390 -4.10 -2.88 2.73
CA VAL A 390 -3.53 -4.23 2.81
C VAL A 390 -4.28 -5.24 1.94
N GLY A 391 -5.62 -5.25 2.02
CA GLY A 391 -6.47 -6.12 1.21
C GLY A 391 -6.87 -7.45 1.86
N LEU A 392 -6.35 -7.77 3.03
CA LEU A 392 -6.77 -8.96 3.77
C LEU A 392 -8.15 -8.74 4.39
N THR A 393 -8.99 -9.76 4.39
CA THR A 393 -10.34 -9.75 4.95
C THR A 393 -10.62 -11.02 5.71
N LEU A 394 -11.48 -10.94 6.71
CA LEU A 394 -12.08 -12.09 7.37
C LEU A 394 -13.36 -12.56 6.65
N GLY A 395 -13.59 -12.11 5.41
CA GLY A 395 -14.76 -12.44 4.61
C GLY A 395 -15.96 -11.52 4.89
N LEU A 396 -15.77 -10.41 5.60
CA LEU A 396 -16.84 -9.44 5.88
C LEU A 396 -17.07 -8.49 4.71
N THR A 397 -16.04 -8.05 4.01
CA THR A 397 -16.13 -6.99 2.96
C THR A 397 -17.28 -7.22 1.97
N PRO A 398 -17.50 -8.42 1.38
CA PRO A 398 -18.60 -8.64 0.44
C PRO A 398 -20.01 -8.60 1.09
N ARG A 399 -20.08 -8.71 2.42
CA ARG A 399 -21.34 -8.76 3.19
C ARG A 399 -21.76 -7.40 3.75
N LEU A 400 -20.87 -6.40 3.70
CA LEU A 400 -21.12 -5.08 4.27
C LEU A 400 -22.16 -4.31 3.48
N HIS A 401 -22.97 -3.52 4.16
CA HIS A 401 -23.90 -2.57 3.54
C HIS A 401 -23.16 -1.34 2.96
N VAL A 402 -23.85 -0.59 2.10
CA VAL A 402 -23.28 0.55 1.37
C VAL A 402 -22.62 1.60 2.28
N PHE A 403 -23.18 1.83 3.48
CA PHE A 403 -22.56 2.73 4.46
C PHE A 403 -21.15 2.29 4.86
N SER A 404 -21.00 1.05 5.27
CA SER A 404 -19.71 0.47 5.69
C SER A 404 -18.73 0.36 4.53
N GLN A 405 -19.22 0.03 3.33
CA GLN A 405 -18.42 0.08 2.10
C GLN A 405 -17.88 1.49 1.83
N THR A 406 -18.70 2.53 2.06
CA THR A 406 -18.30 3.94 1.90
C THR A 406 -17.23 4.32 2.93
N VAL A 407 -17.35 3.85 4.17
CA VAL A 407 -16.31 4.04 5.21
C VAL A 407 -15.00 3.42 4.74
N LEU A 408 -15.01 2.18 4.23
CA LEU A 408 -13.82 1.52 3.71
C LEU A 408 -13.22 2.27 2.51
N ILE A 409 -14.03 2.78 1.56
CA ILE A 409 -13.58 3.61 0.44
C ILE A 409 -12.80 4.83 0.94
N ILE A 410 -13.33 5.53 1.95
CA ILE A 410 -12.68 6.69 2.53
C ILE A 410 -11.35 6.29 3.20
N LEU A 411 -11.33 5.21 3.97
CA LEU A 411 -10.12 4.71 4.63
C LEU A 411 -9.03 4.32 3.61
N MET A 412 -9.38 3.57 2.56
CA MET A 412 -8.46 3.20 1.47
C MET A 412 -7.86 4.43 0.78
N TYR A 413 -8.70 5.42 0.47
CA TYR A 413 -8.26 6.64 -0.17
C TYR A 413 -7.31 7.46 0.71
N LEU A 414 -7.65 7.65 2.00
CA LEU A 414 -6.81 8.37 2.96
C LEU A 414 -5.48 7.64 3.20
N GLY A 415 -5.51 6.31 3.28
CA GLY A 415 -4.33 5.46 3.40
C GLY A 415 -3.38 5.58 2.22
N ARG A 416 -3.93 5.63 0.99
CA ARG A 416 -3.12 5.72 -0.23
C ARG A 416 -2.49 7.09 -0.43
N VAL A 417 -3.24 8.16 -0.22
CA VAL A 417 -2.75 9.54 -0.37
C VAL A 417 -1.63 9.84 0.63
N GLY A 418 -1.67 9.20 1.81
CA GLY A 418 -0.67 9.31 2.87
C GLY A 418 -0.88 10.49 3.81
N GLY A 419 -0.62 10.25 5.12
CA GLY A 419 -0.93 11.19 6.20
C GLY A 419 -0.27 12.57 6.05
N LEU A 420 1.00 12.65 5.64
CA LEU A 420 1.67 13.93 5.42
C LEU A 420 1.04 14.75 4.30
N THR A 421 0.67 14.10 3.19
CA THR A 421 0.02 14.74 2.05
C THR A 421 -1.31 15.36 2.48
N LEU A 422 -2.10 14.63 3.27
CA LEU A 422 -3.37 15.10 3.82
C LEU A 422 -3.18 16.29 4.75
N ILE A 423 -2.25 16.21 5.70
CA ILE A 423 -1.96 17.29 6.65
C ILE A 423 -1.56 18.55 5.90
N TYR A 424 -0.62 18.45 4.96
CA TYR A 424 -0.18 19.61 4.20
C TYR A 424 -1.23 20.16 3.23
N ALA A 425 -2.08 19.32 2.64
CA ALA A 425 -3.14 19.80 1.74
C ALA A 425 -4.22 20.61 2.49
N VAL A 426 -4.57 20.17 3.72
CA VAL A 426 -5.61 20.81 4.54
C VAL A 426 -5.06 22.06 5.23
N PHE A 427 -3.85 22.01 5.79
CA PHE A 427 -3.30 23.07 6.64
C PHE A 427 -2.31 24.02 5.95
N SER A 428 -1.97 23.81 4.67
CA SER A 428 -1.05 24.69 3.91
C SER A 428 -1.57 26.13 3.68
N GLY A 429 -2.79 26.47 4.06
CA GLY A 429 -3.40 27.80 3.90
C GLY A 429 -3.26 28.73 5.11
N GLY A 430 -2.72 28.27 6.22
CA GLY A 430 -2.55 29.08 7.43
C GLY A 430 -1.37 30.03 7.32
N ASN A 431 -1.58 31.34 7.56
CA ASN A 431 -0.50 32.29 7.81
C ASN A 431 0.36 31.75 8.96
N LYS A 432 1.63 31.45 8.70
CA LYS A 432 2.61 31.19 9.77
C LYS A 432 2.79 32.50 10.51
N GLY A 433 2.04 32.73 11.57
CA GLY A 433 2.27 33.82 12.49
C GLY A 433 3.69 33.70 13.01
N ASN A 434 4.50 34.74 12.83
CA ASN A 434 5.90 34.78 13.32
C ASN A 434 6.00 34.92 14.86
N ALA A 435 4.86 35.06 15.54
CA ALA A 435 4.82 35.17 17.00
C ALA A 435 4.90 33.76 17.64
N ARG A 436 5.89 33.57 18.51
CA ARG A 436 5.97 32.40 19.39
C ARG A 436 5.14 32.67 20.63
N LEU A 437 4.24 31.74 20.96
CA LEU A 437 3.52 31.77 22.23
C LEU A 437 4.48 31.55 23.40
N PRO A 438 4.21 32.12 24.59
CA PRO A 438 4.98 31.83 25.82
C PRO A 438 4.97 30.31 26.08
N MET A 439 6.11 29.81 26.62
CA MET A 439 6.23 28.39 26.98
C MET A 439 5.70 28.19 28.40
N GLU A 440 4.80 27.21 28.53
CA GLU A 440 4.35 26.70 29.82
C GLU A 440 4.69 25.22 29.92
N LYS A 441 5.08 24.76 31.11
CA LYS A 441 5.42 23.35 31.34
C LYS A 441 4.17 22.56 31.64
N ILE A 442 3.92 21.52 30.82
CA ILE A 442 2.90 20.51 31.08
C ILE A 442 3.62 19.22 31.48
N ILE A 443 3.18 18.60 32.57
CA ILE A 443 3.71 17.31 33.04
C ILE A 443 3.08 16.21 32.18
N VAL A 444 3.93 15.41 31.58
CA VAL A 444 3.52 14.24 30.79
C VAL A 444 4.06 13.02 31.53
N GLY A 445 3.17 12.22 32.14
CA GLY A 445 3.31 10.90 32.73
C GLY A 445 4.55 10.61 33.57
#